data_c348984c182b81868f2b73036905c2f2
#
_entry.id   c348984c182b81868f2b73036905c2f2
#
_cell.length_a   1.000
_cell.length_b   1.000
_cell.length_c   1.000
_cell.angle_alpha   90.00
_cell.angle_beta   90.00
_cell.angle_gamma   90.00
#
_symmetry.space_group_name_H-M   'P 1'
#
loop_
_entity.id
_entity.type
_entity.pdbx_description
1 polymer ?
#
loop_
_entity_poly.entity_id
_entity_poly.type
_entity_poly.pdbx_seq_one_letter_code
_entity_poly.pdbx_strand_id
1 'polypeptide(L)'
;MKEEKEVPEYTGFEALYLAAFDSDVSLVTGVPGYPITSLMELFLRKPEENGIIETSEVKTTLSGTPASEIVWNYNARWLTNEKVALEIALGASASGRRSLVLVKHVGMNLLSDPLITSVTHTIGAGLVIIAGDDPGAKGSQNEQDSRWYGRIAEIAVFDPANPDTAYKALRRAYELSEETRTPVILRITAGLKKSIGRIKRFPASLAPHPEFDRSIWKNRMVEKHRLFHSKTYPLLEEEAENTGLNEVKERTAENTGYGPSLGHGQIGIISSGFTSSIVEDVLKKRKESHVKISKTSKTSKTSKVVEASEASEASETSENYYPDISHLSLNLVNPLPVGKIRVFLRKNQKVLVAEESEPFIEEQIRIAGNVYGKKTGHLPYGQISSEDLEFALEHIGEEILKPAGASFLKAGTRTLICNDCPYLPLYRFLGTLDVWVAGDMGCSVRSAPEPLAAVDVSFALGSAVSVACGFEGKGIAIIGDFALAHSGILGLLSAATTGCNVLVLVLQNEVAAMTGGQTAPDLRKVVEAITPDVSVFDIDAVKEDAVDETEKITDITEKIMDITEKVTSRIKNEKKAGHEVEKQILNPEFSELIRAKLALPGLSVIFIKGKCRLY
;
A
#
# COMPACT_ATOMS: atom_id res chain seq x y z
N MET A 1 -12.24 42.91 15.94
CA MET A 1 -11.81 41.53 16.11
C MET A 1 -11.83 40.92 14.72
N LYS A 2 -10.68 40.59 14.13
CA LYS A 2 -10.63 39.77 12.93
C LYS A 2 -10.99 38.39 13.40
N GLU A 3 -12.05 37.79 12.89
CA GLU A 3 -12.29 36.33 13.05
C GLU A 3 -11.04 35.64 12.55
N GLU A 4 -10.32 34.97 13.44
CA GLU A 4 -9.30 34.01 13.04
C GLU A 4 -10.02 32.90 12.25
N LYS A 5 -9.88 32.91 10.93
CA LYS A 5 -10.36 31.82 10.09
C LYS A 5 -9.73 30.52 10.63
N GLU A 6 -10.58 29.61 11.04
CA GLU A 6 -10.15 28.29 11.47
C GLU A 6 -9.31 27.63 10.37
N VAL A 7 -8.09 27.21 10.69
CA VAL A 7 -7.21 26.53 9.72
C VAL A 7 -7.85 25.19 9.38
N PRO A 8 -8.17 24.91 8.11
CA PRO A 8 -8.84 23.67 7.74
C PRO A 8 -7.99 22.45 8.06
N GLU A 9 -8.68 21.36 8.43
CA GLU A 9 -8.05 20.06 8.67
C GLU A 9 -8.16 19.18 7.42
N TYR A 10 -7.12 18.42 7.14
CA TYR A 10 -7.00 17.56 5.97
C TYR A 10 -6.57 16.15 6.37
N THR A 11 -6.99 15.18 5.59
CA THR A 11 -6.42 13.83 5.67
C THR A 11 -5.01 13.80 5.12
N GLY A 12 -4.23 12.74 5.43
CA GLY A 12 -2.89 12.60 4.88
C GLY A 12 -2.87 12.52 3.35
N PHE A 13 -3.91 11.98 2.72
CA PHE A 13 -4.00 11.90 1.27
C PHE A 13 -4.38 13.23 0.62
N GLU A 14 -5.26 14.00 1.24
CA GLU A 14 -5.56 15.37 0.82
C GLU A 14 -4.33 16.27 0.98
N ALA A 15 -3.54 16.09 2.03
CA ALA A 15 -2.27 16.79 2.21
C ALA A 15 -1.27 16.50 1.09
N LEU A 16 -1.15 15.23 0.65
CA LEU A 16 -0.32 14.84 -0.50
C LEU A 16 -0.85 15.42 -1.82
N TYR A 17 -2.18 15.42 -2.02
CA TYR A 17 -2.80 16.02 -3.19
C TYR A 17 -2.49 17.52 -3.27
N LEU A 18 -2.66 18.26 -2.15
CA LEU A 18 -2.33 19.67 -2.06
C LEU A 18 -0.83 19.95 -2.25
N ALA A 19 0.03 19.09 -1.71
CA ALA A 19 1.47 19.21 -1.91
C ALA A 19 1.88 19.03 -3.37
N ALA A 20 1.24 18.11 -4.10
CA ALA A 20 1.45 17.92 -5.53
C ALA A 20 0.99 19.15 -6.33
N PHE A 21 -0.17 19.70 -5.99
CA PHE A 21 -0.66 20.96 -6.55
C PHE A 21 0.34 22.10 -6.33
N ASP A 22 0.74 22.33 -5.08
CA ASP A 22 1.67 23.40 -4.69
C ASP A 22 3.12 23.14 -5.17
N SER A 23 3.39 21.98 -5.77
CA SER A 23 4.67 21.60 -6.40
C SER A 23 4.61 21.61 -7.93
N ASP A 24 3.53 22.09 -8.55
CA ASP A 24 3.36 22.14 -10.01
C ASP A 24 3.56 20.78 -10.70
N VAL A 25 2.99 19.71 -10.12
CA VAL A 25 3.03 18.38 -10.71
C VAL A 25 2.15 18.34 -11.95
N SER A 26 2.72 17.99 -13.10
CA SER A 26 2.00 18.01 -14.38
C SER A 26 1.68 16.61 -14.93
N LEU A 27 2.23 15.56 -14.37
CA LEU A 27 1.90 14.18 -14.73
C LEU A 27 1.78 13.30 -13.49
N VAL A 28 0.66 12.57 -13.41
CA VAL A 28 0.44 11.55 -12.39
C VAL A 28 0.15 10.22 -13.07
N THR A 29 0.97 9.21 -12.83
CA THR A 29 0.79 7.85 -13.33
C THR A 29 0.69 6.87 -12.18
N GLY A 30 0.08 5.72 -12.40
CA GLY A 30 0.04 4.70 -11.37
C GLY A 30 -0.64 3.42 -11.82
N VAL A 31 -0.53 2.39 -10.98
CA VAL A 31 -1.21 1.11 -11.15
C VAL A 31 -2.10 0.86 -9.95
N PRO A 32 -3.36 0.44 -10.13
CA PRO A 32 -4.30 0.30 -9.03
C PRO A 32 -3.82 -0.68 -7.96
N GLY A 33 -3.91 -0.28 -6.69
CA GLY A 33 -3.54 -1.12 -5.54
C GLY A 33 -3.80 -0.45 -4.19
N TYR A 34 -4.04 -1.25 -3.15
CA TYR A 34 -4.20 -0.74 -1.80
C TYR A 34 -2.82 -0.38 -1.20
N PRO A 35 -2.67 0.78 -0.50
CA PRO A 35 -3.68 1.79 -0.20
C PRO A 35 -3.76 2.93 -1.24
N ILE A 36 -2.95 2.96 -2.32
CA ILE A 36 -2.77 4.13 -3.20
C ILE A 36 -3.96 4.43 -4.13
N THR A 37 -4.88 3.49 -4.35
CA THR A 37 -6.02 3.70 -5.26
C THR A 37 -6.81 4.96 -4.92
N SER A 38 -7.15 5.15 -3.65
CA SER A 38 -7.93 6.32 -3.22
C SER A 38 -7.15 7.65 -3.27
N LEU A 39 -5.82 7.62 -3.27
CA LEU A 39 -5.03 8.83 -3.53
C LEU A 39 -5.11 9.21 -5.00
N MET A 40 -4.98 8.23 -5.91
CA MET A 40 -5.12 8.48 -7.35
C MET A 40 -6.51 8.98 -7.72
N GLU A 41 -7.56 8.52 -7.04
CA GLU A 41 -8.93 9.00 -7.26
C GLU A 41 -9.07 10.52 -7.05
N LEU A 42 -8.28 11.13 -6.15
CA LEU A 42 -8.24 12.57 -5.98
C LEU A 42 -7.68 13.27 -7.24
N PHE A 43 -6.69 12.68 -7.91
CA PHE A 43 -6.11 13.21 -9.13
C PHE A 43 -6.96 12.96 -10.38
N LEU A 44 -7.80 11.93 -10.38
CA LEU A 44 -8.69 11.62 -11.51
C LEU A 44 -9.93 12.51 -11.55
N ARG A 45 -10.31 13.12 -10.44
CA ARG A 45 -11.37 14.13 -10.36
C ARG A 45 -10.81 15.51 -10.72
N LYS A 46 -11.64 16.35 -11.29
CA LYS A 46 -11.25 17.75 -11.50
C LYS A 46 -11.03 18.46 -10.16
N PRO A 47 -10.08 19.39 -10.06
CA PRO A 47 -9.81 20.11 -8.81
C PRO A 47 -11.05 20.75 -8.18
N GLU A 48 -11.95 21.29 -9.01
CA GLU A 48 -13.20 21.92 -8.55
C GLU A 48 -14.20 20.90 -7.96
N GLU A 49 -14.14 19.65 -8.38
CA GLU A 49 -15.02 18.57 -7.90
C GLU A 49 -14.57 17.98 -6.56
N ASN A 50 -13.31 18.16 -6.20
CA ASN A 50 -12.75 17.63 -4.95
C ASN A 50 -13.10 18.48 -3.72
N GLY A 51 -13.44 19.75 -3.89
CA GLY A 51 -13.71 20.68 -2.79
C GLY A 51 -12.51 20.95 -1.85
N ILE A 52 -11.31 20.50 -2.25
CA ILE A 52 -10.09 20.56 -1.44
C ILE A 52 -9.35 21.90 -1.70
N ILE A 53 -9.45 22.41 -2.93
CA ILE A 53 -8.81 23.66 -3.36
C ILE A 53 -9.90 24.72 -3.52
N GLU A 54 -9.86 25.75 -2.67
CA GLU A 54 -10.69 26.94 -2.87
C GLU A 54 -10.09 27.77 -3.99
N THR A 55 -10.88 28.03 -5.05
CA THR A 55 -10.48 28.87 -6.19
C THR A 55 -10.10 30.30 -5.79
N SER A 56 -10.54 30.78 -4.62
CA SER A 56 -10.19 32.07 -4.04
C SER A 56 -8.79 32.16 -3.42
N GLU A 57 -8.13 31.04 -3.15
CA GLU A 57 -6.80 31.00 -2.49
C GLU A 57 -5.62 31.09 -3.47
N VAL A 58 -5.87 30.95 -4.76
CA VAL A 58 -4.84 31.10 -5.79
C VAL A 58 -4.58 32.61 -6.01
N LYS A 59 -3.86 33.21 -5.09
CA LYS A 59 -3.51 34.66 -5.19
C LYS A 59 -2.20 34.86 -5.95
N THR A 60 -2.31 35.60 -7.02
CA THR A 60 -1.27 36.42 -7.71
C THR A 60 -0.04 35.63 -8.20
N THR A 61 -0.02 35.37 -9.49
CA THR A 61 1.20 35.09 -10.22
C THR A 61 2.11 36.32 -10.30
N LEU A 62 3.42 36.13 -10.36
CA LEU A 62 4.42 37.16 -10.64
C LEU A 62 4.22 37.85 -12.00
N SER A 63 3.32 37.35 -12.85
CA SER A 63 2.99 37.86 -14.19
C SER A 63 1.78 38.80 -14.22
N GLY A 64 1.11 39.06 -13.09
CA GLY A 64 -0.07 39.95 -13.07
C GLY A 64 -1.36 39.31 -13.61
N THR A 65 -1.38 38.01 -13.92
CA THR A 65 -2.59 37.28 -14.33
C THR A 65 -3.51 37.08 -13.12
N PRO A 66 -4.83 37.37 -13.24
CA PRO A 66 -5.76 37.19 -12.14
C PRO A 66 -5.79 35.73 -11.67
N ALA A 67 -5.85 35.54 -10.36
CA ALA A 67 -5.86 34.22 -9.71
C ALA A 67 -6.99 33.29 -10.16
N SER A 68 -8.07 33.84 -10.71
CA SER A 68 -9.20 33.07 -11.26
C SER A 68 -8.90 32.33 -12.57
N GLU A 69 -7.72 32.51 -13.16
CA GLU A 69 -7.33 31.91 -14.45
C GLU A 69 -6.22 30.85 -14.33
N ILE A 70 -5.72 30.57 -13.12
CA ILE A 70 -4.71 29.51 -12.94
C ILE A 70 -5.43 28.17 -12.80
N VAL A 71 -5.59 27.50 -13.92
CA VAL A 71 -6.01 26.10 -13.96
C VAL A 71 -4.77 25.24 -13.78
N TRP A 72 -4.72 24.42 -12.72
CA TRP A 72 -3.69 23.40 -12.59
C TRP A 72 -3.85 22.39 -13.73
N ASN A 73 -2.96 22.47 -14.71
CA ASN A 73 -2.99 21.62 -15.88
C ASN A 73 -2.11 20.40 -15.63
N TYR A 74 -2.71 19.32 -15.19
CA TYR A 74 -2.04 18.03 -15.02
C TYR A 74 -2.78 16.92 -15.76
N ASN A 75 -2.08 15.84 -16.05
CA ASN A 75 -2.62 14.62 -16.63
C ASN A 75 -2.47 13.48 -15.63
N ALA A 76 -3.57 12.92 -15.16
CA ALA A 76 -3.59 11.77 -14.29
C ALA A 76 -4.22 10.57 -15.00
N ARG A 77 -3.57 9.38 -14.90
CA ARG A 77 -4.08 8.18 -15.55
C ARG A 77 -3.60 6.89 -14.90
N TRP A 78 -4.48 5.93 -14.84
CA TRP A 78 -4.13 4.55 -14.56
C TRP A 78 -3.39 3.93 -15.73
N LEU A 79 -2.41 3.09 -15.42
CA LEU A 79 -1.67 2.27 -16.37
C LEU A 79 -1.77 0.80 -15.96
N THR A 80 -1.37 -0.09 -16.87
CA THR A 80 -1.50 -1.53 -16.66
C THR A 80 -0.27 -2.15 -16.01
N ASN A 81 0.88 -1.43 -15.97
CA ASN A 81 2.14 -1.97 -15.47
C ASN A 81 3.00 -0.87 -14.83
N GLU A 82 3.60 -1.15 -13.68
CA GLU A 82 4.34 -0.17 -12.88
C GLU A 82 5.66 0.24 -13.53
N LYS A 83 6.34 -0.68 -14.24
CA LYS A 83 7.53 -0.35 -15.03
C LYS A 83 7.20 0.71 -16.08
N VAL A 84 6.13 0.50 -16.82
CA VAL A 84 5.64 1.45 -17.85
C VAL A 84 5.22 2.78 -17.22
N ALA A 85 4.61 2.75 -16.03
CA ALA A 85 4.21 3.96 -15.31
C ALA A 85 5.42 4.84 -14.97
N LEU A 86 6.49 4.24 -14.47
CA LEU A 86 7.73 4.96 -14.18
C LEU A 86 8.45 5.43 -15.46
N GLU A 87 8.50 4.61 -16.51
CA GLU A 87 9.14 4.99 -17.78
C GLU A 87 8.46 6.20 -18.44
N ILE A 88 7.13 6.27 -18.41
CA ILE A 88 6.38 7.45 -18.86
C ILE A 88 6.70 8.69 -18.00
N ALA A 89 6.78 8.53 -16.69
CA ALA A 89 7.13 9.61 -15.77
C ALA A 89 8.58 10.09 -15.97
N LEU A 90 9.53 9.20 -16.26
CA LEU A 90 10.91 9.53 -16.64
C LEU A 90 10.96 10.33 -17.95
N GLY A 91 10.14 9.97 -18.93
CA GLY A 91 10.00 10.74 -20.17
C GLY A 91 9.47 12.16 -19.94
N ALA A 92 8.48 12.31 -19.07
CA ALA A 92 7.97 13.62 -18.70
C ALA A 92 9.02 14.44 -17.91
N SER A 93 9.70 13.82 -16.95
CA SER A 93 10.81 14.44 -16.21
C SER A 93 11.91 14.93 -17.15
N ALA A 94 12.31 14.12 -18.14
CA ALA A 94 13.31 14.49 -19.12
C ALA A 94 12.93 15.74 -19.93
N SER A 95 11.64 16.00 -20.13
CA SER A 95 11.10 17.15 -20.84
C SER A 95 10.73 18.34 -19.94
N GLY A 96 11.24 18.39 -18.71
CA GLY A 96 11.04 19.51 -17.78
C GLY A 96 9.69 19.48 -17.06
N ARG A 97 9.03 18.32 -16.93
CA ARG A 97 7.72 18.17 -16.28
C ARG A 97 7.81 17.36 -15.01
N ARG A 98 7.49 17.97 -13.85
CA ARG A 98 7.40 17.22 -12.59
C ARG A 98 6.37 16.12 -12.68
N SER A 99 6.75 14.94 -12.19
CA SER A 99 5.96 13.72 -12.31
C SER A 99 5.80 13.02 -10.99
N LEU A 100 4.61 12.42 -10.79
CA LEU A 100 4.25 11.59 -9.65
C LEU A 100 3.89 10.18 -10.12
N VAL A 101 4.47 9.16 -9.48
CA VAL A 101 4.15 7.75 -9.76
C VAL A 101 3.55 7.13 -8.51
N LEU A 102 2.35 6.57 -8.63
CA LEU A 102 1.62 5.95 -7.52
C LEU A 102 1.63 4.44 -7.68
N VAL A 103 2.30 3.74 -6.78
CA VAL A 103 2.40 2.27 -6.82
C VAL A 103 2.23 1.66 -5.43
N LYS A 104 1.70 0.45 -5.41
CA LYS A 104 1.69 -0.41 -4.24
C LYS A 104 3.08 -1.01 -4.02
N HIS A 105 3.43 -1.45 -2.79
CA HIS A 105 4.74 -2.03 -2.48
C HIS A 105 5.17 -3.16 -3.44
N VAL A 106 4.26 -4.06 -3.87
CA VAL A 106 4.61 -5.10 -4.85
C VAL A 106 4.95 -4.53 -6.23
N GLY A 107 4.42 -3.37 -6.60
CA GLY A 107 4.76 -2.66 -7.83
C GLY A 107 6.18 -2.11 -7.83
N MET A 108 6.76 -1.85 -6.64
CA MET A 108 8.17 -1.48 -6.51
C MET A 108 9.11 -2.55 -7.08
N ASN A 109 8.70 -3.83 -7.03
CA ASN A 109 9.47 -4.93 -7.62
C ASN A 109 9.62 -4.76 -9.14
N LEU A 110 8.55 -4.35 -9.82
CA LEU A 110 8.53 -4.23 -11.27
C LEU A 110 9.24 -2.99 -11.78
N LEU A 111 9.07 -1.86 -11.09
CA LEU A 111 9.68 -0.60 -11.48
C LEU A 111 11.14 -0.46 -11.05
N SER A 112 11.70 -1.41 -10.30
CA SER A 112 13.07 -1.35 -9.79
C SER A 112 14.13 -1.22 -10.89
N ASP A 113 13.94 -1.85 -12.05
CA ASP A 113 14.86 -1.76 -13.19
C ASP A 113 15.01 -0.31 -13.71
N PRO A 114 13.97 0.40 -14.18
CA PRO A 114 14.10 1.79 -14.58
C PRO A 114 14.44 2.72 -13.40
N LEU A 115 14.02 2.41 -12.16
CA LEU A 115 14.36 3.19 -10.98
C LEU A 115 15.88 3.24 -10.76
N ILE A 116 16.52 2.08 -10.62
CA ILE A 116 17.95 1.98 -10.36
C ILE A 116 18.77 2.57 -11.51
N THR A 117 18.34 2.29 -12.76
CA THR A 117 19.00 2.82 -13.95
C THR A 117 18.93 4.34 -14.03
N SER A 118 17.79 4.95 -13.65
CA SER A 118 17.60 6.40 -13.71
C SER A 118 18.51 7.17 -12.74
N VAL A 119 18.95 6.56 -11.64
CA VAL A 119 19.85 7.19 -10.67
C VAL A 119 21.21 7.50 -11.30
N THR A 120 21.79 6.54 -12.01
CA THR A 120 23.09 6.73 -12.68
C THR A 120 22.99 7.50 -14.00
N HIS A 121 21.83 7.45 -14.67
CA HIS A 121 21.61 8.22 -15.90
C HIS A 121 21.07 9.63 -15.65
N THR A 122 20.70 9.95 -14.43
CA THR A 122 20.07 11.19 -13.99
C THR A 122 18.65 11.39 -14.54
N ILE A 123 17.98 12.44 -14.09
CA ILE A 123 16.65 12.83 -14.53
C ILE A 123 16.62 14.32 -14.90
N GLY A 124 15.52 14.81 -15.44
CA GLY A 124 15.26 16.23 -15.68
C GLY A 124 14.57 16.90 -14.48
N ALA A 125 13.30 17.23 -14.65
CA ALA A 125 12.44 17.76 -13.57
C ALA A 125 12.18 16.71 -12.49
N GLY A 126 11.79 17.15 -11.32
CA GLY A 126 11.56 16.32 -10.14
C GLY A 126 10.60 15.16 -10.39
N LEU A 127 10.98 13.99 -9.92
CA LEU A 127 10.21 12.76 -10.01
C LEU A 127 10.10 12.11 -8.65
N VAL A 128 8.86 11.94 -8.18
CA VAL A 128 8.57 11.29 -6.90
C VAL A 128 7.74 10.03 -7.12
N ILE A 129 8.09 8.97 -6.42
CA ILE A 129 7.36 7.70 -6.40
C ILE A 129 6.71 7.56 -5.03
N ILE A 130 5.37 7.61 -4.98
CA ILE A 130 4.65 7.26 -3.75
C ILE A 130 4.46 5.75 -3.73
N ALA A 131 5.15 5.10 -2.79
CA ALA A 131 5.04 3.68 -2.52
C ALA A 131 4.07 3.42 -1.37
N GLY A 132 2.96 2.75 -1.66
CA GLY A 132 1.95 2.40 -0.66
C GLY A 132 2.22 1.03 -0.04
N ASP A 133 2.66 1.03 1.21
CA ASP A 133 2.87 -0.19 1.99
C ASP A 133 1.61 -0.56 2.77
N ASP A 134 1.47 -1.85 3.05
CA ASP A 134 0.33 -2.43 3.77
C ASP A 134 0.81 -3.29 4.95
N PRO A 135 1.31 -2.65 6.04
CA PRO A 135 1.74 -3.37 7.24
C PRO A 135 0.63 -4.27 7.79
N GLY A 136 0.95 -5.54 8.02
CA GLY A 136 -0.01 -6.57 8.40
C GLY A 136 -0.86 -7.11 7.24
N ALA A 137 -0.52 -6.78 5.99
CA ALA A 137 -1.10 -7.30 4.74
C ALA A 137 -2.64 -7.34 4.72
N LYS A 138 -3.32 -6.26 5.16
CA LYS A 138 -4.79 -6.20 5.28
C LYS A 138 -5.52 -6.26 3.94
N GLY A 139 -4.97 -5.62 2.91
CA GLY A 139 -5.52 -5.60 1.54
C GLY A 139 -4.54 -6.15 0.51
N SER A 140 -3.46 -6.79 0.94
CA SER A 140 -2.37 -7.23 0.07
C SER A 140 -2.11 -8.73 0.18
N GLN A 141 -1.47 -9.30 -0.86
CA GLN A 141 -1.13 -10.72 -0.93
C GLN A 141 0.06 -11.07 -0.05
N ASN A 142 0.99 -10.12 0.10
CA ASN A 142 2.19 -10.22 0.92
C ASN A 142 2.44 -8.90 1.62
N GLU A 143 3.43 -8.88 2.48
CA GLU A 143 3.95 -7.71 3.13
C GLU A 143 5.37 -7.43 2.65
N GLN A 144 5.66 -6.16 2.31
CA GLN A 144 6.98 -5.69 1.90
C GLN A 144 7.20 -4.29 2.43
N ASP A 145 8.46 -3.93 2.63
CA ASP A 145 8.88 -2.61 3.07
C ASP A 145 9.58 -1.87 1.92
N SER A 146 8.89 -0.87 1.39
CA SER A 146 9.39 -0.11 0.24
C SER A 146 10.62 0.75 0.54
N ARG A 147 10.98 0.96 1.80
CA ARG A 147 12.19 1.70 2.19
C ARG A 147 13.47 1.01 1.69
N TRP A 148 13.46 -0.32 1.56
CA TRP A 148 14.59 -1.08 1.04
C TRP A 148 14.96 -0.72 -0.40
N TYR A 149 13.99 -0.31 -1.23
CA TYR A 149 14.27 0.14 -2.60
C TYR A 149 15.09 1.42 -2.64
N GLY A 150 14.87 2.33 -1.68
CA GLY A 150 15.74 3.50 -1.52
C GLY A 150 17.17 3.13 -1.16
N ARG A 151 17.34 2.08 -0.33
CA ARG A 151 18.66 1.56 0.02
C ARG A 151 19.39 0.91 -1.16
N ILE A 152 18.65 0.11 -1.96
CA ILE A 152 19.21 -0.56 -3.16
C ILE A 152 19.55 0.46 -4.24
N ALA A 153 18.70 1.45 -4.46
CA ALA A 153 18.90 2.49 -5.47
C ALA A 153 19.77 3.66 -4.98
N GLU A 154 20.10 3.72 -3.69
CA GLU A 154 20.87 4.80 -3.05
C GLU A 154 20.23 6.18 -3.21
N ILE A 155 18.90 6.27 -3.09
CA ILE A 155 18.11 7.50 -3.23
C ILE A 155 17.37 7.85 -1.95
N ALA A 156 16.89 9.09 -1.87
CA ALA A 156 16.12 9.56 -0.72
C ALA A 156 14.81 8.79 -0.56
N VAL A 157 14.47 8.46 0.70
CA VAL A 157 13.18 7.91 1.10
C VAL A 157 12.58 8.75 2.21
N PHE A 158 11.44 9.35 1.93
CA PHE A 158 10.60 9.97 2.94
C PHE A 158 9.55 8.97 3.45
N ASP A 159 9.29 9.00 4.75
CA ASP A 159 8.30 8.18 5.46
C ASP A 159 7.54 9.10 6.45
N PRO A 160 6.55 9.90 5.97
CA PRO A 160 5.93 10.94 6.78
C PRO A 160 4.99 10.38 7.84
N ALA A 161 4.96 11.05 9.00
CA ALA A 161 4.22 10.64 10.19
C ALA A 161 2.72 11.02 10.14
N ASN A 162 2.38 12.19 9.59
CA ASN A 162 1.06 12.82 9.67
C ASN A 162 0.82 13.76 8.46
N PRO A 163 -0.38 14.37 8.31
CA PRO A 163 -0.68 15.24 7.18
C PRO A 163 0.29 16.41 7.00
N ASP A 164 0.75 17.07 8.06
CA ASP A 164 1.69 18.20 7.96
C ASP A 164 3.05 17.76 7.43
N THR A 165 3.59 16.66 7.98
CA THR A 165 4.85 16.11 7.51
C THR A 165 4.74 15.51 6.11
N ALA A 166 3.58 14.95 5.72
CA ALA A 166 3.32 14.43 4.38
C ALA A 166 3.34 15.55 3.33
N TYR A 167 2.68 16.67 3.63
CA TYR A 167 2.71 17.85 2.77
C TYR A 167 4.13 18.40 2.58
N LYS A 168 4.86 18.59 3.68
CA LYS A 168 6.23 19.10 3.67
C LYS A 168 7.20 18.13 2.98
N ALA A 169 7.06 16.83 3.26
CA ALA A 169 7.91 15.80 2.68
C ALA A 169 7.75 15.70 1.16
N LEU A 170 6.54 15.72 0.62
CA LEU A 170 6.33 15.65 -0.83
C LEU A 170 6.89 16.89 -1.53
N ARG A 171 6.71 18.08 -0.96
CA ARG A 171 7.31 19.30 -1.51
C ARG A 171 8.83 19.25 -1.51
N ARG A 172 9.43 18.88 -0.36
CA ARG A 172 10.89 18.75 -0.26
C ARG A 172 11.42 17.64 -1.17
N ALA A 173 10.67 16.58 -1.36
CA ALA A 173 11.02 15.49 -2.26
C ALA A 173 11.22 15.96 -3.72
N TYR A 174 10.37 16.87 -4.22
CA TYR A 174 10.55 17.46 -5.55
C TYR A 174 11.79 18.34 -5.64
N GLU A 175 12.00 19.22 -4.66
CA GLU A 175 13.18 20.06 -4.59
C GLU A 175 14.47 19.22 -4.55
N LEU A 176 14.51 18.23 -3.65
CA LEU A 176 15.66 17.33 -3.49
C LEU A 176 15.89 16.49 -4.75
N SER A 177 14.82 16.02 -5.39
CA SER A 177 14.89 15.28 -6.67
C SER A 177 15.56 16.11 -7.76
N GLU A 178 15.27 17.40 -7.85
CA GLU A 178 15.88 18.33 -8.82
C GLU A 178 17.30 18.71 -8.46
N GLU A 179 17.60 18.92 -7.17
CA GLU A 179 18.95 19.22 -6.67
C GLU A 179 19.93 18.05 -6.92
N THR A 180 19.46 16.84 -6.67
CA THR A 180 20.27 15.61 -6.78
C THR A 180 20.19 14.94 -8.15
N ARG A 181 19.23 15.34 -8.99
CA ARG A 181 18.94 14.71 -10.28
C ARG A 181 18.64 13.22 -10.17
N THR A 182 17.96 12.82 -9.09
CA THR A 182 17.54 11.44 -8.83
C THR A 182 16.07 11.38 -8.51
N PRO A 183 15.38 10.27 -8.81
CA PRO A 183 14.04 10.02 -8.26
C PRO A 183 14.08 10.01 -6.73
N VAL A 184 12.94 10.28 -6.10
CA VAL A 184 12.75 10.19 -4.65
C VAL A 184 11.58 9.26 -4.36
N ILE A 185 11.71 8.42 -3.35
CA ILE A 185 10.59 7.59 -2.85
C ILE A 185 9.94 8.32 -1.66
N LEU A 186 8.61 8.37 -1.65
CA LEU A 186 7.81 8.75 -0.51
C LEU A 186 6.94 7.55 -0.13
N ARG A 187 7.27 6.91 0.98
CA ARG A 187 6.51 5.77 1.51
C ARG A 187 5.29 6.26 2.27
N ILE A 188 4.17 5.58 2.09
CA ILE A 188 2.94 5.82 2.85
C ILE A 188 2.33 4.51 3.30
N THR A 189 1.56 4.57 4.39
CA THR A 189 0.73 3.44 4.85
C THR A 189 -0.74 3.84 4.95
N ALA A 190 -1.61 2.85 5.14
CA ALA A 190 -3.04 3.11 5.33
C ALA A 190 -3.35 3.94 6.60
N GLY A 191 -2.43 3.97 7.58
CA GLY A 191 -2.54 4.81 8.76
C GLY A 191 -2.52 6.29 8.40
N LEU A 192 -1.60 6.70 7.52
CA LEU A 192 -1.53 8.08 7.04
C LEU A 192 -2.81 8.52 6.31
N LYS A 193 -3.42 7.65 5.50
CA LYS A 193 -4.70 7.95 4.83
C LYS A 193 -5.79 8.39 5.81
N LYS A 194 -5.85 7.77 6.99
CA LYS A 194 -6.88 8.01 8.01
C LYS A 194 -6.51 9.12 8.99
N SER A 195 -5.26 9.53 9.04
CA SER A 195 -4.81 10.60 9.93
C SER A 195 -5.38 11.95 9.46
N ILE A 196 -5.79 12.77 10.41
CA ILE A 196 -6.34 14.12 10.19
C ILE A 196 -5.42 15.12 10.88
N GLY A 197 -5.15 16.25 10.21
CA GLY A 197 -4.31 17.30 10.76
C GLY A 197 -4.38 18.59 9.99
N ARG A 198 -3.87 19.64 10.60
CA ARG A 198 -3.77 20.97 9.98
C ARG A 198 -2.46 21.06 9.22
N ILE A 199 -2.50 21.65 8.04
CA ILE A 199 -1.32 21.91 7.21
C ILE A 199 -1.16 23.40 6.96
N LYS A 200 0.10 23.86 6.94
CA LYS A 200 0.43 25.20 6.47
C LYS A 200 0.91 25.08 5.04
N ARG A 201 0.07 25.58 4.11
CA ARG A 201 0.41 25.60 2.70
C ARG A 201 1.38 26.74 2.36
N PHE A 202 2.20 26.49 1.35
CA PHE A 202 3.11 27.47 0.76
C PHE A 202 2.76 27.63 -0.72
N PRO A 203 2.81 28.83 -1.29
CA PRO A 203 2.48 29.04 -2.70
C PRO A 203 3.38 28.21 -3.61
N ALA A 204 2.82 27.75 -4.73
CA ALA A 204 3.58 27.08 -5.77
C ALA A 204 4.67 28.00 -6.34
N SER A 205 5.84 27.44 -6.63
CA SER A 205 6.86 28.13 -7.43
C SER A 205 6.55 27.93 -8.91
N LEU A 206 6.41 29.00 -9.64
CA LEU A 206 6.20 28.99 -11.11
C LEU A 206 7.53 29.03 -11.89
N ALA A 207 8.64 28.76 -11.24
CA ALA A 207 9.93 28.69 -11.92
C ALA A 207 9.96 27.49 -12.89
N PRO A 208 10.58 27.64 -14.08
CA PRO A 208 10.77 26.51 -14.99
C PRO A 208 11.54 25.37 -14.31
N HIS A 209 11.07 24.16 -14.50
CA HIS A 209 11.74 22.98 -14.00
C HIS A 209 12.89 22.56 -14.92
N PRO A 210 13.94 21.90 -14.40
CA PRO A 210 15.07 21.52 -15.20
C PRO A 210 14.72 20.41 -16.20
N GLU A 211 15.28 20.53 -17.41
CA GLU A 211 15.26 19.46 -18.40
C GLU A 211 16.43 18.49 -18.19
N PHE A 212 16.37 17.35 -18.86
CA PHE A 212 17.45 16.37 -18.86
C PHE A 212 18.72 16.90 -19.52
N ASP A 213 19.84 16.78 -18.82
CA ASP A 213 21.15 17.16 -19.36
C ASP A 213 21.72 16.05 -20.26
N ARG A 214 21.60 16.25 -21.58
CA ARG A 214 22.11 15.30 -22.57
C ARG A 214 23.62 15.12 -22.54
N SER A 215 24.37 16.04 -21.92
CA SER A 215 25.83 15.95 -21.84
C SER A 215 26.30 14.74 -21.03
N ILE A 216 25.45 14.19 -20.15
CA ILE A 216 25.73 13.00 -19.36
C ILE A 216 26.07 11.76 -20.22
N TRP A 217 25.59 11.71 -21.46
CA TRP A 217 25.88 10.58 -22.36
C TRP A 217 27.33 10.54 -22.86
N LYS A 218 28.09 11.64 -22.70
CA LYS A 218 29.53 11.67 -22.97
C LYS A 218 30.32 10.86 -21.94
N ASN A 219 29.77 10.68 -20.75
CA ASN A 219 30.44 9.99 -19.66
C ASN A 219 30.21 8.48 -19.74
N ARG A 220 31.27 7.69 -19.50
CA ARG A 220 31.14 6.25 -19.29
C ARG A 220 30.40 5.97 -17.96
N MET A 221 29.83 4.78 -17.83
CA MET A 221 29.11 4.37 -16.64
C MET A 221 29.94 4.49 -15.36
N VAL A 222 31.23 4.10 -15.41
CA VAL A 222 32.16 4.23 -14.28
C VAL A 222 32.29 5.68 -13.81
N GLU A 223 32.37 6.64 -14.75
CA GLU A 223 32.43 8.06 -14.40
C GLU A 223 31.12 8.58 -13.80
N LYS A 224 29.97 8.17 -14.35
CA LYS A 224 28.66 8.50 -13.79
C LYS A 224 28.52 7.99 -12.35
N HIS A 225 28.91 6.74 -12.11
CA HIS A 225 28.87 6.13 -10.78
C HIS A 225 29.80 6.85 -9.80
N ARG A 226 31.03 7.20 -10.25
CA ARG A 226 31.95 7.99 -9.44
C ARG A 226 31.42 9.38 -9.09
N LEU A 227 30.79 10.06 -10.06
CA LEU A 227 30.18 11.37 -9.83
C LEU A 227 29.00 11.29 -8.86
N PHE A 228 28.19 10.25 -8.97
CA PHE A 228 27.10 10.02 -8.04
C PHE A 228 27.58 9.92 -6.59
N HIS A 229 28.58 9.05 -6.31
CA HIS A 229 29.10 8.86 -4.95
C HIS A 229 29.98 10.01 -4.44
N SER A 230 30.60 10.79 -5.31
CA SER A 230 31.45 11.90 -4.89
C SER A 230 30.70 13.24 -4.77
N LYS A 231 29.53 13.38 -5.39
CA LYS A 231 28.78 14.65 -5.40
C LYS A 231 27.31 14.49 -4.96
N THR A 232 26.59 13.56 -5.56
CA THR A 232 25.13 13.43 -5.35
C THR A 232 24.79 12.77 -4.01
N TYR A 233 25.40 11.63 -3.71
CA TYR A 233 25.07 10.91 -2.48
C TYR A 233 25.43 11.69 -1.20
N PRO A 234 26.58 12.42 -1.13
CA PRO A 234 26.86 13.31 -0.01
C PRO A 234 25.82 14.40 0.23
N LEU A 235 25.18 14.94 -0.83
CA LEU A 235 24.06 15.89 -0.66
C LEU A 235 22.85 15.23 0.02
N LEU A 236 22.58 13.98 -0.30
CA LEU A 236 21.49 13.22 0.37
C LEU A 236 21.81 12.99 1.85
N GLU A 237 23.07 12.67 2.18
CA GLU A 237 23.53 12.51 3.58
C GLU A 237 23.44 13.83 4.34
N GLU A 238 23.83 14.94 3.74
CA GLU A 238 23.74 16.28 4.30
C GLU A 238 22.27 16.67 4.54
N GLU A 239 21.37 16.40 3.58
CA GLU A 239 19.95 16.62 3.74
C GLU A 239 19.37 15.82 4.92
N ALA A 240 19.72 14.54 5.04
CA ALA A 240 19.24 13.71 6.14
C ALA A 240 19.64 14.26 7.53
N GLU A 241 20.87 14.79 7.64
CA GLU A 241 21.36 15.40 8.89
C GLU A 241 20.68 16.75 9.18
N ASN A 242 20.40 17.57 8.16
CA ASN A 242 20.02 18.97 8.36
C ASN A 242 18.53 19.22 8.21
N THR A 243 17.76 18.29 7.59
CA THR A 243 16.33 18.49 7.41
C THR A 243 15.58 18.73 8.72
N GLY A 244 14.71 19.74 8.72
CA GLY A 244 13.79 19.99 9.82
C GLY A 244 12.66 18.95 9.95
N LEU A 245 12.57 18.01 9.00
CA LEU A 245 11.60 16.91 9.05
C LEU A 245 12.02 15.80 10.02
N ASN A 246 13.33 15.68 10.33
CA ASN A 246 13.88 14.73 11.31
C ASN A 246 14.04 15.44 12.66
N GLU A 247 13.00 15.36 13.50
CA GLU A 247 12.87 16.16 14.71
C GLU A 247 13.17 15.35 15.98
N VAL A 248 13.99 15.93 16.86
CA VAL A 248 14.21 15.42 18.23
C VAL A 248 13.29 16.20 19.19
N LYS A 249 12.34 15.53 19.82
CA LYS A 249 11.53 16.08 20.89
C LYS A 249 12.12 15.65 22.22
N GLU A 250 12.94 16.52 22.83
CA GLU A 250 13.43 16.31 24.19
C GLU A 250 12.33 16.73 25.17
N ARG A 251 11.94 15.87 26.10
CA ARG A 251 11.10 16.26 27.22
C ARG A 251 12.00 16.65 28.37
N THR A 252 12.14 17.95 28.61
CA THR A 252 12.81 18.48 29.78
C THR A 252 11.90 18.40 31.00
N ALA A 253 12.47 17.94 32.13
CA ALA A 253 11.83 17.86 33.42
C ALA A 253 11.50 19.24 34.04
N GLU A 254 11.54 20.32 33.26
CA GLU A 254 11.44 21.72 33.76
C GLU A 254 10.10 22.07 34.45
N ASN A 255 9.11 21.15 34.47
CA ASN A 255 7.80 21.44 35.08
C ASN A 255 7.37 20.49 36.24
N THR A 256 8.21 19.60 36.73
CA THR A 256 7.80 18.67 37.79
C THR A 256 8.35 18.97 39.19
N GLY A 257 9.23 19.97 39.36
CA GLY A 257 9.73 20.35 40.68
C GLY A 257 10.59 19.30 41.39
N TYR A 258 10.90 18.19 40.76
CA TYR A 258 11.83 17.16 41.21
C TYR A 258 13.09 17.24 40.39
N GLY A 259 14.23 17.45 41.02
CA GLY A 259 15.55 17.45 40.38
C GLY A 259 15.85 16.10 39.72
N PRO A 260 16.87 16.02 38.85
CA PRO A 260 17.22 14.79 38.14
C PRO A 260 17.49 13.68 39.15
N SER A 261 16.61 12.67 39.17
CA SER A 261 16.83 11.48 40.00
C SER A 261 17.97 10.68 39.40
N LEU A 262 19.11 10.71 40.06
CA LEU A 262 20.27 9.85 39.83
C LEU A 262 19.82 8.39 40.04
N GLY A 263 19.56 7.64 38.96
CA GLY A 263 19.41 6.20 39.10
C GLY A 263 18.53 5.45 38.10
N HIS A 264 17.64 6.09 37.35
CA HIS A 264 16.82 5.40 36.35
C HIS A 264 17.15 5.92 34.95
N GLY A 265 17.64 5.03 34.09
CA GLY A 265 18.17 5.35 32.77
C GLY A 265 17.16 6.03 31.85
N GLN A 266 17.63 7.05 31.13
CA GLN A 266 16.86 7.71 30.07
C GLN A 266 16.48 6.71 28.98
N ILE A 267 15.21 6.68 28.62
CA ILE A 267 14.68 5.90 27.47
C ILE A 267 14.51 6.84 26.29
N GLY A 268 15.02 6.42 25.12
CA GLY A 268 14.77 7.07 23.86
C GLY A 268 13.86 6.21 22.96
N ILE A 269 13.08 6.86 22.11
CA ILE A 269 12.33 6.18 21.03
C ILE A 269 12.78 6.79 19.72
N ILE A 270 13.20 5.96 18.77
CA ILE A 270 13.37 6.35 17.36
C ILE A 270 12.20 5.76 16.60
N SER A 271 11.50 6.58 15.82
CA SER A 271 10.39 6.09 15.01
C SER A 271 10.36 6.71 13.63
N SER A 272 9.63 6.10 12.69
CA SER A 272 9.39 6.65 11.36
C SER A 272 7.95 6.40 10.90
N GLY A 273 7.54 7.19 9.90
CA GLY A 273 6.24 7.03 9.28
C GLY A 273 5.09 7.23 10.25
N PHE A 274 3.96 6.65 9.93
CA PHE A 274 2.75 6.74 10.76
C PHE A 274 2.96 6.24 12.21
N THR A 275 3.93 5.34 12.43
CA THR A 275 4.28 4.87 13.78
C THR A 275 4.72 6.03 14.70
N SER A 276 5.33 7.08 14.15
CA SER A 276 5.68 8.27 14.94
C SER A 276 4.45 8.95 15.55
N SER A 277 3.33 9.00 14.83
CA SER A 277 2.06 9.52 15.37
C SER A 277 1.52 8.62 16.49
N ILE A 278 1.61 7.29 16.35
CA ILE A 278 1.20 6.35 17.41
C ILE A 278 2.06 6.56 18.66
N VAL A 279 3.38 6.72 18.49
CA VAL A 279 4.30 7.03 19.61
C VAL A 279 3.89 8.32 20.32
N GLU A 280 3.60 9.39 19.56
CA GLU A 280 3.18 10.66 20.15
C GLU A 280 1.88 10.53 20.95
N ASP A 281 0.90 9.78 20.44
CA ASP A 281 -0.37 9.53 21.13
C ASP A 281 -0.17 8.74 22.43
N VAL A 282 0.67 7.70 22.42
CA VAL A 282 1.02 6.92 23.62
C VAL A 282 1.70 7.80 24.67
N LEU A 283 2.70 8.58 24.25
CA LEU A 283 3.42 9.47 25.16
C LEU A 283 2.52 10.57 25.73
N LYS A 284 1.56 11.09 24.96
CA LYS A 284 0.58 12.07 25.42
C LYS A 284 -0.37 11.47 26.47
N LYS A 285 -0.93 10.29 26.21
CA LYS A 285 -1.82 9.58 27.15
C LYS A 285 -1.11 9.27 28.48
N ARG A 286 0.14 8.80 28.43
CA ARG A 286 0.95 8.56 29.64
C ARG A 286 1.11 9.85 30.48
N LYS A 287 1.40 10.98 29.82
CA LYS A 287 1.50 12.29 30.51
C LYS A 287 0.20 12.71 31.17
N GLU A 288 -0.94 12.56 30.49
CA GLU A 288 -2.27 12.94 31.03
C GLU A 288 -2.65 12.08 32.23
N SER A 289 -2.36 10.80 32.20
CA SER A 289 -2.60 9.87 33.31
C SER A 289 -1.79 10.27 34.55
N HIS A 290 -0.53 10.64 34.37
CA HIS A 290 0.34 11.10 35.44
C HIS A 290 -0.16 12.39 36.13
N VAL A 291 -0.63 13.36 35.33
CA VAL A 291 -1.19 14.63 35.84
C VAL A 291 -2.45 14.40 36.65
N LYS A 292 -3.29 13.43 36.29
CA LYS A 292 -4.50 13.07 37.06
C LYS A 292 -4.15 12.47 38.40
N ILE A 293 -3.20 11.55 38.47
CA ILE A 293 -2.76 10.89 39.71
C ILE A 293 -2.13 11.91 40.67
N SER A 294 -1.29 12.82 40.18
CA SER A 294 -0.65 13.86 41.01
C SER A 294 -1.65 14.89 41.60
N LYS A 295 -2.74 15.17 40.90
CA LYS A 295 -3.82 16.05 41.40
C LYS A 295 -4.67 15.37 42.49
N THR A 296 -4.95 14.08 42.34
CA THR A 296 -5.72 13.30 43.33
C THR A 296 -4.93 13.09 44.61
N SER A 297 -3.62 12.90 44.56
CA SER A 297 -2.76 12.75 45.76
C SER A 297 -2.58 14.07 46.52
N LYS A 298 -2.66 15.23 45.87
CA LYS A 298 -2.61 16.54 46.52
C LYS A 298 -3.90 16.92 47.25
N THR A 299 -5.05 16.42 46.81
CA THR A 299 -6.35 16.66 47.43
C THR A 299 -6.62 15.77 48.62
N SER A 300 -5.91 14.66 48.81
CA SER A 300 -6.07 13.78 49.99
C SER A 300 -5.20 14.13 51.21
N LYS A 301 -4.28 15.10 51.11
CA LYS A 301 -3.38 15.52 52.20
C LYS A 301 -3.93 16.66 53.08
N THR A 302 -5.16 17.09 52.88
CA THR A 302 -5.82 18.09 53.73
C THR A 302 -7.04 17.52 54.44
N SER A 303 -6.89 16.54 55.33
CA SER A 303 -7.69 16.37 56.54
C SER A 303 -7.38 15.05 57.25
N LYS A 304 -7.07 15.21 58.51
CA LYS A 304 -7.07 14.27 59.66
C LYS A 304 -5.72 13.69 60.08
N VAL A 305 -5.18 14.40 61.08
CA VAL A 305 -4.41 13.82 62.19
C VAL A 305 -5.36 12.96 63.00
N VAL A 306 -5.15 11.65 63.08
CA VAL A 306 -5.58 10.78 64.22
C VAL A 306 -4.58 9.63 64.33
N GLU A 307 -4.25 9.34 65.56
CA GLU A 307 -3.21 8.55 66.19
C GLU A 307 -2.97 7.12 65.66
N ALA A 308 -1.72 6.71 65.88
CA ALA A 308 -1.13 5.43 65.63
C ALA A 308 -1.78 4.26 66.41
N SER A 309 -1.92 3.11 65.77
CA SER A 309 -1.54 1.80 66.33
C SER A 309 -1.60 0.72 65.26
N GLU A 310 -0.56 -0.08 65.25
CA GLU A 310 -0.42 -1.46 64.76
C GLU A 310 -0.19 -1.70 63.23
N ALA A 311 0.97 -2.25 63.02
CA ALA A 311 1.54 -2.75 61.80
C ALA A 311 0.65 -3.78 61.12
N SER A 312 0.34 -3.55 59.86
CA SER A 312 0.10 -4.60 58.86
C SER A 312 0.86 -4.21 57.61
N GLU A 313 1.61 -5.14 57.08
CA GLU A 313 2.41 -5.05 55.87
C GLU A 313 1.61 -4.38 54.74
N ALA A 314 1.83 -3.09 54.53
CA ALA A 314 1.40 -2.41 53.33
C ALA A 314 2.34 -2.86 52.22
N SER A 315 1.81 -3.64 51.30
CA SER A 315 2.45 -3.83 50.00
C SER A 315 2.88 -2.47 49.47
N GLU A 316 4.18 -2.26 49.33
CA GLU A 316 4.75 -1.16 48.55
C GLU A 316 4.16 -1.24 47.15
N THR A 317 3.08 -0.46 46.93
CA THR A 317 2.72 -0.10 45.55
C THR A 317 3.88 0.74 45.06
N SER A 318 4.76 0.10 44.28
CA SER A 318 5.79 0.77 43.53
C SER A 318 5.11 1.92 42.80
N GLU A 319 5.37 3.17 43.21
CA GLU A 319 5.05 4.34 42.40
C GLU A 319 5.73 4.08 41.03
N ASN A 320 4.94 3.74 40.02
CA ASN A 320 5.44 3.52 38.68
C ASN A 320 6.06 4.83 38.17
N TYR A 321 7.35 4.98 38.45
CA TYR A 321 8.16 6.07 37.93
C TYR A 321 8.34 5.84 36.43
N TYR A 322 7.67 6.67 35.63
CA TYR A 322 7.89 6.68 34.19
C TYR A 322 9.09 7.59 33.88
N PRO A 323 10.20 7.04 33.37
CA PRO A 323 11.37 7.83 33.01
C PRO A 323 11.03 8.86 31.93
N ASP A 324 11.76 9.97 31.94
CA ASP A 324 11.71 10.95 30.84
C ASP A 324 12.04 10.26 29.52
N ILE A 325 11.07 10.21 28.62
CA ILE A 325 11.22 9.58 27.31
C ILE A 325 11.46 10.66 26.27
N SER A 326 12.62 10.60 25.61
CA SER A 326 12.91 11.41 24.44
C SER A 326 12.48 10.71 23.16
N HIS A 327 12.05 11.46 22.13
CA HIS A 327 11.55 10.92 20.89
C HIS A 327 12.26 11.56 19.68
N LEU A 328 12.88 10.74 18.83
CA LEU A 328 13.42 11.13 17.53
C LEU A 328 12.48 10.59 16.44
N SER A 329 11.71 11.49 15.83
CA SER A 329 10.85 11.18 14.69
C SER A 329 11.61 11.40 13.39
N LEU A 330 11.76 10.34 12.60
CA LEU A 330 12.42 10.36 11.30
C LEU A 330 11.39 10.36 10.18
N ASN A 331 11.36 11.40 9.37
CA ASN A 331 10.52 11.50 8.17
C ASN A 331 11.34 11.38 6.86
N LEU A 332 12.64 11.60 6.91
CA LEU A 332 13.60 11.20 5.88
C LEU A 332 14.45 10.07 6.47
N VAL A 333 14.26 8.86 5.93
CA VAL A 333 14.78 7.62 6.50
C VAL A 333 15.86 6.93 5.67
N ASN A 334 16.10 7.39 4.46
CA ASN A 334 17.23 6.97 3.63
C ASN A 334 17.79 8.19 2.87
N PRO A 335 19.11 8.46 2.98
CA PRO A 335 20.01 7.87 3.98
C PRO A 335 19.62 8.22 5.41
N LEU A 336 20.04 7.41 6.39
CA LEU A 336 19.80 7.71 7.80
C LEU A 336 20.66 8.90 8.27
N PRO A 337 20.12 9.79 9.14
CA PRO A 337 20.90 10.87 9.77
C PRO A 337 21.82 10.30 10.86
N VAL A 338 22.93 9.72 10.46
CA VAL A 338 23.84 8.95 11.33
C VAL A 338 24.38 9.79 12.48
N GLY A 339 24.66 11.07 12.23
CA GLY A 339 25.12 12.02 13.24
C GLY A 339 24.06 12.26 14.33
N LYS A 340 22.82 12.61 13.92
CA LYS A 340 21.69 12.79 14.85
C LYS A 340 21.42 11.52 15.65
N ILE A 341 21.36 10.36 14.98
CA ILE A 341 21.12 9.06 15.63
C ILE A 341 22.22 8.74 16.64
N ARG A 342 23.49 8.94 16.29
CA ARG A 342 24.61 8.71 17.20
C ARG A 342 24.54 9.57 18.46
N VAL A 343 24.18 10.85 18.32
CA VAL A 343 23.98 11.75 19.47
C VAL A 343 22.81 11.26 20.32
N PHE A 344 21.70 10.86 19.70
CA PHE A 344 20.52 10.35 20.38
C PHE A 344 20.81 9.06 21.17
N LEU A 345 21.52 8.11 20.56
CA LEU A 345 21.92 6.85 21.22
C LEU A 345 22.85 7.08 22.42
N ARG A 346 23.74 8.09 22.37
CA ARG A 346 24.62 8.42 23.50
C ARG A 346 23.90 9.06 24.68
N LYS A 347 22.82 9.81 24.40
CA LYS A 347 22.00 10.46 25.44
C LYS A 347 21.06 9.51 26.16
N ASN A 348 20.68 8.40 25.53
CA ASN A 348 19.70 7.45 26.05
C ASN A 348 20.35 6.11 26.37
N GLN A 349 20.09 5.57 27.55
CA GLN A 349 20.65 4.28 27.99
C GLN A 349 19.99 3.10 27.27
N LYS A 350 18.70 3.22 26.96
CA LYS A 350 17.91 2.22 26.22
C LYS A 350 17.15 2.95 25.11
N VAL A 351 17.19 2.42 23.90
CA VAL A 351 16.51 3.03 22.76
C VAL A 351 15.60 2.02 22.08
N LEU A 352 14.31 2.30 22.06
CA LEU A 352 13.31 1.54 21.31
C LEU A 352 13.24 2.07 19.87
N VAL A 353 13.33 1.21 18.88
CA VAL A 353 13.08 1.55 17.47
C VAL A 353 11.69 1.08 17.11
N ALA A 354 10.77 2.04 16.92
CA ALA A 354 9.38 1.80 16.56
C ALA A 354 9.14 2.14 15.09
N GLU A 355 9.03 1.12 14.26
CA GLU A 355 8.87 1.24 12.81
C GLU A 355 8.01 0.12 12.26
N GLU A 356 7.15 0.44 11.27
CA GLU A 356 6.31 -0.54 10.61
C GLU A 356 7.00 -1.17 9.42
N SER A 357 6.59 -2.28 9.08
CA SER A 357 6.82 -3.51 8.38
C SER A 357 8.07 -4.20 8.88
N GLU A 358 9.21 -3.88 8.35
CA GLU A 358 10.49 -4.53 8.59
C GLU A 358 11.39 -3.70 9.53
N PRO A 359 12.42 -4.30 10.13
CA PRO A 359 13.39 -3.59 10.99
C PRO A 359 14.43 -2.81 10.15
N PHE A 360 13.97 -1.86 9.33
CA PHE A 360 14.82 -1.10 8.39
C PHE A 360 15.82 -0.18 9.12
N ILE A 361 15.36 0.58 10.11
CA ILE A 361 16.20 1.48 10.91
C ILE A 361 16.98 0.67 11.94
N GLU A 362 16.28 -0.21 12.70
CA GLU A 362 16.88 -1.02 13.76
C GLU A 362 18.09 -1.81 13.24
N GLU A 363 17.96 -2.45 12.06
CA GLU A 363 19.03 -3.28 11.50
C GLU A 363 20.30 -2.51 11.20
N GLN A 364 20.19 -1.24 10.85
CA GLN A 364 21.32 -0.37 10.54
C GLN A 364 22.03 0.19 11.80
N ILE A 365 21.32 0.30 12.94
CA ILE A 365 21.85 0.95 14.14
C ILE A 365 22.06 0.02 15.34
N ARG A 366 21.54 -1.21 15.31
CA ARG A 366 21.56 -2.16 16.46
C ARG A 366 22.95 -2.53 16.97
N ILE A 367 24.00 -2.33 16.18
CA ILE A 367 25.41 -2.54 16.60
C ILE A 367 25.75 -1.68 17.82
N ALA A 368 25.03 -0.60 18.09
CA ALA A 368 25.24 0.24 19.27
C ALA A 368 24.97 -0.47 20.61
N GLY A 369 24.29 -1.63 20.61
CA GLY A 369 24.14 -2.52 21.77
C GLY A 369 22.99 -2.20 22.73
N ASN A 370 22.48 -0.96 22.74
CA ASN A 370 21.39 -0.53 23.60
C ASN A 370 20.08 -0.29 22.83
N VAL A 371 19.92 -0.96 21.70
CA VAL A 371 18.79 -0.81 20.75
C VAL A 371 17.86 -1.99 20.87
N TYR A 372 16.58 -1.70 21.05
CA TYR A 372 15.48 -2.65 21.19
C TYR A 372 14.43 -2.42 20.11
N GLY A 373 13.74 -3.45 19.67
CA GLY A 373 12.72 -3.35 18.64
C GLY A 373 12.23 -4.72 18.18
N LYS A 374 12.08 -4.90 16.88
CA LYS A 374 11.60 -6.16 16.28
C LYS A 374 12.60 -7.30 16.43
N LYS A 375 13.89 -7.03 16.21
CA LYS A 375 14.98 -8.04 16.31
C LYS A 375 15.22 -8.54 17.73
N THR A 376 14.85 -7.77 18.72
CA THR A 376 14.93 -8.15 20.14
C THR A 376 13.61 -8.69 20.69
N GLY A 377 12.58 -8.82 19.84
CA GLY A 377 11.28 -9.35 20.22
C GLY A 377 10.36 -8.40 20.98
N HIS A 378 10.76 -7.15 21.20
CA HIS A 378 9.96 -6.14 21.92
C HIS A 378 8.78 -5.64 21.09
N LEU A 379 8.93 -5.58 19.77
CA LEU A 379 7.89 -5.18 18.82
C LEU A 379 7.63 -6.28 17.79
N PRO A 380 6.38 -6.45 17.33
CA PRO A 380 6.06 -7.40 16.28
C PRO A 380 6.53 -6.91 14.91
N TYR A 381 6.70 -7.85 13.96
CA TYR A 381 6.77 -7.52 12.55
C TYR A 381 5.41 -7.03 12.04
N GLY A 382 5.40 -6.30 10.94
CA GLY A 382 4.20 -5.76 10.36
C GLY A 382 3.69 -4.50 11.06
N GLN A 383 2.38 -4.41 11.23
CA GLN A 383 1.73 -3.27 11.85
C GLN A 383 1.95 -3.23 13.36
N ILE A 384 2.15 -2.02 13.89
CA ILE A 384 2.31 -1.77 15.33
C ILE A 384 1.05 -1.09 15.87
N SER A 385 0.59 -1.53 17.03
CA SER A 385 -0.48 -0.89 17.81
C SER A 385 0.05 -0.07 18.99
N SER A 386 -0.83 0.70 19.64
CA SER A 386 -0.51 1.38 20.90
C SER A 386 -0.16 0.38 22.01
N GLU A 387 -0.85 -0.76 22.05
CA GLU A 387 -0.64 -1.82 23.02
C GLU A 387 0.72 -2.51 22.84
N ASP A 388 1.18 -2.70 21.57
CA ASP A 388 2.52 -3.21 21.27
C ASP A 388 3.60 -2.26 21.79
N LEU A 389 3.39 -0.93 21.63
CA LEU A 389 4.32 0.09 22.15
C LEU A 389 4.33 0.15 23.68
N GLU A 390 3.17 0.06 24.33
CA GLU A 390 3.08 0.02 25.79
C GLU A 390 3.83 -1.19 26.34
N PHE A 391 3.59 -2.39 25.78
CA PHE A 391 4.32 -3.60 26.14
C PHE A 391 5.84 -3.44 25.97
N ALA A 392 6.28 -2.91 24.83
CA ALA A 392 7.71 -2.73 24.56
C ALA A 392 8.38 -1.75 25.54
N LEU A 393 7.68 -0.69 25.94
CA LEU A 393 8.19 0.28 26.91
C LEU A 393 8.23 -0.26 28.34
N GLU A 394 7.28 -1.12 28.72
CA GLU A 394 7.25 -1.78 30.03
C GLU A 394 8.39 -2.79 30.21
N HIS A 395 8.74 -3.50 29.13
CA HIS A 395 9.74 -4.57 29.16
C HIS A 395 11.10 -4.18 28.56
N ILE A 396 11.32 -2.89 28.27
CA ILE A 396 12.56 -2.44 27.61
C ILE A 396 13.79 -2.74 28.47
N GLY A 397 14.73 -3.48 27.91
CA GLY A 397 15.96 -3.93 28.58
C GLY A 397 15.85 -5.30 29.25
N GLU A 398 14.70 -5.94 29.18
CA GLU A 398 14.51 -7.33 29.55
C GLU A 398 14.83 -8.26 28.36
N GLU A 399 15.18 -9.50 28.66
CA GLU A 399 15.30 -10.53 27.63
C GLU A 399 13.91 -11.10 27.29
N ILE A 400 13.46 -10.89 26.06
CA ILE A 400 12.19 -11.43 25.60
C ILE A 400 12.40 -12.85 25.09
N LEU A 401 12.12 -13.84 25.95
CA LEU A 401 12.28 -15.28 25.64
C LEU A 401 11.33 -15.80 24.55
N LYS A 402 10.18 -15.17 24.39
CA LYS A 402 9.25 -15.40 23.28
C LYS A 402 9.02 -14.07 22.59
N PRO A 403 9.63 -13.84 21.42
CA PRO A 403 9.35 -12.65 20.65
C PRO A 403 7.86 -12.43 20.54
N ALA A 404 7.42 -11.19 20.61
CA ALA A 404 6.03 -10.84 20.38
C ALA A 404 5.62 -11.45 19.02
N GLY A 405 5.05 -12.65 19.08
CA GLY A 405 4.85 -13.49 17.89
C GLY A 405 3.72 -13.02 17.00
N ALA A 406 2.90 -12.09 17.53
CA ALA A 406 1.83 -11.43 16.80
C ALA A 406 1.57 -10.08 17.48
N SER A 407 1.29 -9.06 16.69
CA SER A 407 0.71 -7.81 17.18
C SER A 407 -0.57 -8.10 17.95
N PHE A 408 -0.89 -7.29 18.98
CA PHE A 408 -2.20 -7.31 19.65
C PHE A 408 -3.35 -7.02 18.67
N LEU A 409 -3.04 -6.53 17.48
CA LEU A 409 -4.01 -6.43 16.38
C LEU A 409 -4.37 -7.82 15.89
N LYS A 410 -5.67 -8.08 15.77
CA LYS A 410 -6.16 -9.35 15.21
C LYS A 410 -5.71 -9.49 13.76
N ALA A 411 -5.08 -10.60 13.43
CA ALA A 411 -4.80 -10.97 12.06
C ALA A 411 -6.11 -11.12 11.28
N GLY A 412 -6.16 -10.54 10.08
CA GLY A 412 -7.28 -10.75 9.16
C GLY A 412 -7.23 -12.15 8.54
N THR A 413 -8.40 -12.70 8.24
CA THR A 413 -8.49 -13.90 7.39
C THR A 413 -8.66 -13.48 5.93
N ARG A 414 -8.05 -14.24 5.02
CA ARG A 414 -8.24 -14.02 3.58
C ARG A 414 -9.72 -14.20 3.23
N THR A 415 -10.32 -13.21 2.59
CA THR A 415 -11.70 -13.33 2.10
C THR A 415 -11.74 -14.32 0.94
N LEU A 416 -12.74 -15.21 0.96
CA LEU A 416 -13.02 -16.11 -0.15
C LEU A 416 -13.57 -15.34 -1.36
N ILE A 417 -13.68 -16.04 -2.49
CA ILE A 417 -14.33 -15.48 -3.68
C ILE A 417 -15.80 -15.15 -3.39
N CYS A 418 -16.35 -14.16 -4.08
CA CYS A 418 -17.75 -13.73 -3.90
C CYS A 418 -18.71 -14.89 -4.20
N ASN A 419 -19.77 -15.04 -3.39
CA ASN A 419 -20.75 -16.11 -3.56
C ASN A 419 -21.56 -15.99 -4.87
N ASP A 420 -21.69 -14.77 -5.38
CA ASP A 420 -22.37 -14.42 -6.63
C ASP A 420 -21.42 -14.20 -7.82
N CYS A 421 -20.15 -14.58 -7.66
CA CYS A 421 -19.15 -14.48 -8.72
C CYS A 421 -19.58 -15.31 -9.95
N PRO A 422 -19.61 -14.73 -11.17
CA PRO A 422 -20.01 -15.45 -12.37
C PRO A 422 -19.09 -16.64 -12.69
N TYR A 423 -17.85 -16.59 -12.23
CA TYR A 423 -16.86 -17.64 -12.43
C TYR A 423 -16.84 -18.70 -11.30
N LEU A 424 -17.70 -18.63 -10.31
CA LEU A 424 -17.74 -19.60 -9.21
C LEU A 424 -17.95 -21.05 -9.68
N PRO A 425 -18.84 -21.34 -10.66
CA PRO A 425 -18.98 -22.70 -11.23
C PRO A 425 -17.68 -23.21 -11.88
N LEU A 426 -16.96 -22.33 -12.57
CA LEU A 426 -15.65 -22.66 -13.17
C LEU A 426 -14.63 -23.06 -12.08
N TYR A 427 -14.49 -22.25 -11.02
CA TYR A 427 -13.56 -22.59 -9.93
C TYR A 427 -13.89 -23.90 -9.26
N ARG A 428 -15.17 -24.20 -9.04
CA ARG A 428 -15.58 -25.51 -8.52
C ARG A 428 -15.20 -26.65 -9.44
N PHE A 429 -15.36 -26.47 -10.75
CA PHE A 429 -14.97 -27.46 -11.73
C PHE A 429 -13.46 -27.67 -11.75
N LEU A 430 -12.66 -26.58 -11.73
CA LEU A 430 -11.20 -26.68 -11.69
C LEU A 430 -10.69 -27.47 -10.48
N GLY A 431 -11.28 -27.26 -9.30
CA GLY A 431 -10.95 -28.02 -8.09
C GLY A 431 -11.26 -29.54 -8.17
N THR A 432 -11.97 -30.00 -9.21
CA THR A 432 -12.24 -31.44 -9.45
C THR A 432 -11.28 -32.10 -10.45
N LEU A 433 -10.42 -31.28 -11.09
CA LEU A 433 -9.49 -31.78 -12.11
C LEU A 433 -8.18 -32.25 -11.47
N ASP A 434 -7.65 -33.36 -11.96
CA ASP A 434 -6.31 -33.84 -11.61
C ASP A 434 -5.26 -33.21 -12.56
N VAL A 435 -5.16 -31.86 -12.52
CA VAL A 435 -4.26 -31.06 -13.37
C VAL A 435 -3.78 -29.88 -12.56
N TRP A 436 -2.50 -29.54 -12.64
CA TRP A 436 -1.95 -28.36 -11.99
C TRP A 436 -2.57 -27.05 -12.53
N VAL A 437 -3.02 -26.19 -11.62
CA VAL A 437 -3.64 -24.89 -11.93
C VAL A 437 -2.81 -23.75 -11.35
N ALA A 438 -2.22 -22.95 -12.23
CA ALA A 438 -1.59 -21.69 -11.86
C ALA A 438 -2.62 -20.56 -11.87
N GLY A 439 -2.78 -19.87 -10.74
CA GLY A 439 -3.62 -18.69 -10.60
C GLY A 439 -2.83 -17.39 -10.75
N ASP A 440 -3.59 -16.32 -10.96
CA ASP A 440 -3.10 -14.96 -10.91
C ASP A 440 -3.34 -14.34 -9.52
N MET A 441 -2.57 -13.34 -9.12
CA MET A 441 -2.75 -12.56 -7.88
C MET A 441 -3.94 -11.58 -7.95
N GLY A 442 -5.01 -11.98 -8.62
CA GLY A 442 -6.32 -11.35 -8.67
C GLY A 442 -7.36 -12.11 -7.84
N CYS A 443 -8.61 -12.13 -8.33
CA CYS A 443 -9.70 -12.88 -7.67
C CYS A 443 -9.43 -14.39 -7.60
N SER A 444 -8.68 -14.96 -8.56
CA SER A 444 -8.36 -16.40 -8.62
C SER A 444 -7.66 -16.91 -7.35
N VAL A 445 -6.78 -16.14 -6.73
CA VAL A 445 -6.11 -16.55 -5.48
C VAL A 445 -7.08 -16.74 -4.30
N ARG A 446 -8.29 -16.16 -4.38
CA ARG A 446 -9.36 -16.36 -3.38
C ARG A 446 -10.10 -17.68 -3.55
N SER A 447 -9.85 -18.41 -4.63
CA SER A 447 -10.38 -19.76 -4.88
C SER A 447 -9.39 -20.88 -4.50
N ALA A 448 -8.17 -20.54 -4.09
CA ALA A 448 -7.17 -21.51 -3.65
C ALA A 448 -7.52 -22.22 -2.33
N PRO A 449 -8.12 -21.54 -1.30
CA PRO A 449 -8.52 -22.24 -0.09
C PRO A 449 -9.71 -23.19 -0.30
N GLU A 450 -9.83 -24.19 0.56
CA GLU A 450 -11.04 -24.99 0.71
C GLU A 450 -12.28 -24.09 0.95
N PRO A 451 -13.46 -24.44 0.45
CA PRO A 451 -13.83 -25.70 -0.21
C PRO A 451 -13.61 -25.71 -1.74
N LEU A 452 -13.02 -24.70 -2.34
CA LEU A 452 -12.84 -24.63 -3.79
C LEU A 452 -11.57 -25.35 -4.26
N ALA A 453 -10.44 -25.15 -3.58
CA ALA A 453 -9.14 -25.72 -3.90
C ALA A 453 -8.82 -25.69 -5.42
N ALA A 454 -9.20 -24.59 -6.10
CA ALA A 454 -9.22 -24.49 -7.55
C ALA A 454 -7.91 -23.98 -8.16
N VAL A 455 -7.02 -23.48 -7.34
CA VAL A 455 -5.71 -22.93 -7.74
C VAL A 455 -4.65 -23.52 -6.81
N ASP A 456 -3.64 -24.16 -7.39
CA ASP A 456 -2.56 -24.77 -6.64
C ASP A 456 -1.47 -23.77 -6.27
N VAL A 457 -1.10 -22.90 -7.20
CA VAL A 457 -0.01 -21.93 -7.02
C VAL A 457 -0.34 -20.57 -7.63
N SER A 458 0.16 -19.49 -6.99
CA SER A 458 0.02 -18.12 -7.48
C SER A 458 1.16 -17.27 -6.89
N PHE A 459 1.94 -16.58 -7.72
CA PHE A 459 3.12 -15.84 -7.26
C PHE A 459 3.02 -14.33 -7.46
N ALA A 460 2.62 -13.85 -8.65
CA ALA A 460 2.58 -12.42 -8.97
C ALA A 460 1.41 -12.08 -9.90
N LEU A 461 1.04 -10.79 -9.98
CA LEU A 461 0.04 -10.33 -10.92
C LEU A 461 0.52 -10.58 -12.36
N GLY A 462 -0.27 -11.36 -13.13
CA GLY A 462 0.04 -11.76 -14.49
C GLY A 462 0.97 -12.96 -14.64
N SER A 463 1.37 -13.64 -13.56
CA SER A 463 2.32 -14.76 -13.62
C SER A 463 1.73 -16.09 -14.04
N ALA A 464 0.40 -16.26 -14.04
CA ALA A 464 -0.25 -17.56 -14.22
C ALA A 464 0.22 -18.31 -15.47
N VAL A 465 0.33 -17.63 -16.61
CA VAL A 465 0.76 -18.26 -17.88
C VAL A 465 2.19 -18.78 -17.79
N SER A 466 3.12 -17.94 -17.32
CA SER A 466 4.53 -18.32 -17.20
C SER A 466 4.75 -19.46 -16.21
N VAL A 467 4.00 -19.46 -15.10
CA VAL A 467 4.06 -20.51 -14.08
C VAL A 467 3.54 -21.83 -14.64
N ALA A 468 2.40 -21.80 -15.34
CA ALA A 468 1.82 -23.01 -15.94
C ALA A 468 2.72 -23.61 -17.03
N CYS A 469 3.50 -22.79 -17.74
CA CYS A 469 4.51 -23.29 -18.69
C CYS A 469 5.63 -24.10 -18.03
N GLY A 470 5.83 -23.95 -16.73
CA GLY A 470 6.81 -24.69 -15.95
C GLY A 470 6.31 -26.03 -15.39
N PHE A 471 5.04 -26.36 -15.57
CA PHE A 471 4.50 -27.64 -15.07
C PHE A 471 4.93 -28.82 -15.93
N GLU A 472 5.04 -29.99 -15.30
CA GLU A 472 5.19 -31.22 -16.01
C GLU A 472 3.84 -31.60 -16.67
N GLY A 473 3.84 -31.76 -17.99
CA GLY A 473 2.60 -31.97 -18.75
C GLY A 473 1.83 -30.66 -19.06
N LYS A 474 0.57 -30.79 -19.48
CA LYS A 474 -0.28 -29.65 -19.81
C LYS A 474 -1.02 -29.14 -18.58
N GLY A 475 -0.61 -27.98 -18.07
CA GLY A 475 -1.27 -27.28 -16.98
C GLY A 475 -2.30 -26.28 -17.43
N ILE A 476 -3.03 -25.73 -16.45
CA ILE A 476 -3.99 -24.63 -16.64
C ILE A 476 -3.40 -23.35 -16.05
N ALA A 477 -3.49 -22.27 -16.80
CA ALA A 477 -3.31 -20.89 -16.32
C ALA A 477 -4.66 -20.19 -16.23
N ILE A 478 -5.08 -19.75 -15.03
CA ILE A 478 -6.30 -18.93 -14.89
C ILE A 478 -5.91 -17.50 -14.55
N ILE A 479 -6.29 -16.55 -15.40
CA ILE A 479 -5.83 -15.17 -15.37
C ILE A 479 -6.96 -14.18 -15.69
N GLY A 480 -7.04 -13.06 -14.96
CA GLY A 480 -7.95 -11.96 -15.30
C GLY A 480 -7.42 -11.15 -16.49
N ASP A 481 -8.32 -10.47 -17.20
CA ASP A 481 -8.00 -9.61 -18.34
C ASP A 481 -7.04 -8.46 -17.98
N PHE A 482 -7.24 -7.81 -16.83
CA PHE A 482 -6.29 -6.79 -16.34
C PHE A 482 -4.90 -7.37 -16.07
N ALA A 483 -4.83 -8.54 -15.48
CA ALA A 483 -3.56 -9.23 -15.19
C ALA A 483 -2.87 -9.73 -16.47
N LEU A 484 -3.65 -10.14 -17.48
CA LEU A 484 -3.13 -10.44 -18.82
C LEU A 484 -2.47 -9.20 -19.44
N ALA A 485 -3.11 -8.03 -19.34
CA ALA A 485 -2.57 -6.77 -19.82
C ALA A 485 -1.36 -6.28 -19.00
N HIS A 486 -1.30 -6.59 -17.71
CA HIS A 486 -0.20 -6.20 -16.83
C HIS A 486 1.13 -6.84 -17.23
N SER A 487 1.20 -8.17 -17.23
CA SER A 487 2.40 -8.92 -17.59
C SER A 487 2.11 -10.32 -18.17
N GLY A 488 0.87 -10.78 -18.10
CA GLY A 488 0.48 -12.09 -18.63
C GLY A 488 0.66 -12.22 -20.12
N ILE A 489 0.55 -11.10 -20.88
CA ILE A 489 0.79 -11.07 -22.32
C ILE A 489 2.23 -11.44 -22.69
N LEU A 490 3.22 -11.08 -21.87
CA LEU A 490 4.62 -11.47 -22.08
C LEU A 490 4.80 -12.98 -21.85
N GLY A 491 4.12 -13.54 -20.84
CA GLY A 491 4.08 -14.97 -20.59
C GLY A 491 3.44 -15.73 -21.77
N LEU A 492 2.36 -15.18 -22.34
CA LEU A 492 1.68 -15.78 -23.48
C LEU A 492 2.55 -15.76 -24.75
N LEU A 493 3.21 -14.63 -25.04
CA LEU A 493 4.15 -14.52 -26.14
C LEU A 493 5.29 -15.52 -25.99
N SER A 494 5.84 -15.66 -24.79
CA SER A 494 6.88 -16.63 -24.47
C SER A 494 6.38 -18.07 -24.67
N ALA A 495 5.16 -18.38 -24.19
CA ALA A 495 4.54 -19.70 -24.35
C ALA A 495 4.38 -20.09 -25.83
N ALA A 496 3.93 -19.15 -26.66
CA ALA A 496 3.76 -19.35 -28.10
C ALA A 496 5.10 -19.58 -28.82
N THR A 497 6.13 -18.79 -28.49
CA THR A 497 7.44 -18.84 -29.17
C THR A 497 8.29 -20.04 -28.72
N THR A 498 8.09 -20.54 -27.50
CA THR A 498 8.86 -21.69 -26.97
C THR A 498 8.09 -23.00 -27.06
N GLY A 499 6.85 -23.01 -27.56
CA GLY A 499 6.04 -24.21 -27.72
C GLY A 499 5.57 -24.81 -26.37
N CYS A 500 5.28 -23.95 -25.37
CA CYS A 500 4.78 -24.42 -24.08
C CYS A 500 3.44 -25.15 -24.21
N ASN A 501 3.26 -26.18 -23.36
CA ASN A 501 2.04 -26.99 -23.33
C ASN A 501 1.13 -26.46 -22.20
N VAL A 502 0.23 -25.51 -22.50
CA VAL A 502 -0.60 -24.84 -21.50
C VAL A 502 -1.98 -24.48 -22.04
N LEU A 503 -3.00 -24.62 -21.18
CA LEU A 503 -4.34 -24.08 -21.41
C LEU A 503 -4.50 -22.79 -20.61
N VAL A 504 -4.74 -21.69 -21.28
CA VAL A 504 -4.95 -20.37 -20.64
C VAL A 504 -6.42 -20.03 -20.63
N LEU A 505 -6.96 -19.83 -19.43
CA LEU A 505 -8.34 -19.40 -19.16
C LEU A 505 -8.32 -17.90 -18.79
N VAL A 506 -8.74 -17.05 -19.71
CA VAL A 506 -8.80 -15.60 -19.49
C VAL A 506 -10.18 -15.19 -19.00
N LEU A 507 -10.26 -14.74 -17.75
CA LEU A 507 -11.50 -14.22 -17.17
C LEU A 507 -11.70 -12.77 -17.63
N GLN A 508 -12.57 -12.59 -18.62
CA GLN A 508 -12.85 -11.30 -19.23
C GLN A 508 -14.04 -10.64 -18.53
N ASN A 509 -13.77 -9.91 -17.47
CA ASN A 509 -14.77 -9.16 -16.70
C ASN A 509 -14.69 -7.64 -16.92
N GLU A 510 -13.77 -7.18 -17.77
CA GLU A 510 -13.54 -5.80 -18.20
C GLU A 510 -13.06 -4.85 -17.10
N VAL A 511 -12.79 -5.36 -15.88
CA VAL A 511 -12.40 -4.52 -14.74
C VAL A 511 -11.34 -5.15 -13.85
N ALA A 512 -10.51 -4.33 -13.22
CA ALA A 512 -9.64 -4.70 -12.11
C ALA A 512 -10.48 -4.79 -10.81
N ALA A 513 -11.19 -5.91 -10.63
CA ALA A 513 -12.24 -6.08 -9.63
C ALA A 513 -11.79 -5.90 -8.16
N MET A 514 -10.54 -6.23 -7.81
CA MET A 514 -10.03 -6.14 -6.44
C MET A 514 -9.55 -4.75 -6.04
N THR A 515 -9.39 -3.84 -6.98
CA THR A 515 -8.71 -2.56 -6.77
C THR A 515 -9.57 -1.33 -7.08
N GLY A 516 -10.87 -1.50 -7.35
CA GLY A 516 -11.80 -0.39 -7.52
C GLY A 516 -12.46 -0.31 -8.90
N GLY A 517 -12.44 -1.41 -9.69
CA GLY A 517 -13.19 -1.48 -10.95
C GLY A 517 -12.59 -0.70 -12.12
N GLN A 518 -11.27 -0.45 -12.10
CA GLN A 518 -10.60 0.20 -13.24
C GLN A 518 -10.75 -0.64 -14.50
N THR A 519 -11.02 0.01 -15.62
CA THR A 519 -11.24 -0.66 -16.91
C THR A 519 -10.02 -1.49 -17.34
N ALA A 520 -10.25 -2.73 -17.73
CA ALA A 520 -9.27 -3.60 -18.34
C ALA A 520 -9.30 -3.47 -19.87
N PRO A 521 -8.15 -3.46 -20.56
CA PRO A 521 -8.12 -3.43 -22.02
C PRO A 521 -8.55 -4.78 -22.61
N ASP A 522 -9.30 -4.76 -23.71
CA ASP A 522 -9.59 -5.98 -24.49
C ASP A 522 -8.37 -6.39 -25.32
N LEU A 523 -7.73 -7.48 -24.94
CA LEU A 523 -6.56 -8.03 -25.61
C LEU A 523 -6.87 -9.21 -26.55
N ARG A 524 -8.12 -9.55 -26.80
CA ARG A 524 -8.49 -10.71 -27.62
C ARG A 524 -7.82 -10.71 -28.98
N LYS A 525 -7.91 -9.62 -29.73
CA LYS A 525 -7.26 -9.50 -31.05
C LYS A 525 -5.73 -9.64 -30.99
N VAL A 526 -5.12 -9.19 -29.91
CA VAL A 526 -3.67 -9.34 -29.70
C VAL A 526 -3.33 -10.81 -29.46
N VAL A 527 -4.12 -11.51 -28.66
CA VAL A 527 -3.95 -12.94 -28.36
C VAL A 527 -4.18 -13.79 -29.61
N GLU A 528 -5.20 -13.47 -30.42
CA GLU A 528 -5.48 -14.12 -31.72
C GLU A 528 -4.30 -13.98 -32.72
N ALA A 529 -3.55 -12.87 -32.63
CA ALA A 529 -2.34 -12.67 -33.43
C ALA A 529 -1.13 -13.47 -32.90
N ILE A 530 -1.11 -13.83 -31.61
CA ILE A 530 -0.05 -14.64 -30.99
C ILE A 530 -0.27 -16.13 -31.21
N THR A 531 -1.51 -16.63 -31.09
CA THR A 531 -1.86 -18.03 -31.24
C THR A 531 -3.19 -18.20 -31.99
N PRO A 532 -3.29 -19.16 -32.92
CA PRO A 532 -4.55 -19.40 -33.64
C PRO A 532 -5.59 -20.18 -32.81
N ASP A 533 -5.16 -20.87 -31.75
CA ASP A 533 -6.07 -21.70 -30.94
C ASP A 533 -6.73 -20.87 -29.83
N VAL A 534 -7.64 -19.97 -30.23
CA VAL A 534 -8.41 -19.11 -29.35
C VAL A 534 -9.90 -19.44 -29.44
N SER A 535 -10.53 -19.63 -28.31
CA SER A 535 -11.97 -19.86 -28.17
C SER A 535 -12.58 -18.78 -27.25
N VAL A 536 -13.86 -18.52 -27.42
CA VAL A 536 -14.61 -17.59 -26.56
C VAL A 536 -15.83 -18.31 -26.02
N PHE A 537 -16.06 -18.18 -24.71
CA PHE A 537 -17.25 -18.65 -24.04
C PHE A 537 -17.90 -17.50 -23.25
N ASP A 538 -19.20 -17.32 -23.44
CA ASP A 538 -19.97 -16.25 -22.79
C ASP A 538 -20.90 -16.84 -21.73
N ILE A 539 -20.57 -16.60 -20.45
CA ILE A 539 -21.38 -17.11 -19.33
C ILE A 539 -22.72 -16.36 -19.23
N ASP A 540 -22.77 -15.09 -19.62
CA ASP A 540 -23.96 -14.27 -19.49
C ASP A 540 -24.97 -14.58 -20.62
N ALA A 541 -24.52 -14.93 -21.82
CA ALA A 541 -25.39 -15.34 -22.95
C ALA A 541 -26.16 -16.64 -22.65
N VAL A 542 -25.53 -17.60 -21.99
CA VAL A 542 -26.18 -18.89 -21.61
C VAL A 542 -27.34 -18.69 -20.62
N LYS A 543 -27.36 -17.57 -19.87
CA LYS A 543 -28.45 -17.28 -18.95
C LYS A 543 -29.69 -16.71 -19.65
N GLU A 544 -29.54 -15.99 -20.75
CA GLU A 544 -30.66 -15.43 -21.52
C GLU A 544 -31.44 -16.55 -22.20
N ASP A 545 -30.76 -17.55 -22.77
CA ASP A 545 -31.42 -18.71 -23.39
C ASP A 545 -32.19 -19.57 -22.36
N ALA A 546 -31.63 -19.74 -21.14
CA ALA A 546 -32.26 -20.49 -20.07
C ALA A 546 -33.50 -19.78 -19.48
N VAL A 547 -33.53 -18.43 -19.52
CA VAL A 547 -34.70 -17.64 -19.08
C VAL A 547 -35.85 -17.74 -20.09
N ASP A 548 -35.55 -17.73 -21.40
CA ASP A 548 -36.56 -17.81 -22.46
C ASP A 548 -37.21 -19.21 -22.53
N GLU A 549 -36.45 -20.30 -22.28
CA GLU A 549 -37.03 -21.64 -22.15
C GLU A 549 -37.88 -21.81 -20.86
N THR A 550 -37.51 -21.17 -19.74
CA THR A 550 -38.28 -21.22 -18.49
C THR A 550 -39.59 -20.43 -18.59
N GLU A 551 -39.66 -19.32 -19.32
CA GLU A 551 -40.90 -18.58 -19.58
C GLU A 551 -41.84 -19.41 -20.44
N LYS A 552 -41.35 -20.15 -21.44
CA LYS A 552 -42.19 -21.06 -22.26
C LYS A 552 -42.75 -22.24 -21.46
N ILE A 553 -42.01 -22.74 -20.46
CA ILE A 553 -42.47 -23.84 -19.58
C ILE A 553 -43.47 -23.32 -18.55
N THR A 554 -43.36 -22.07 -18.05
CA THR A 554 -44.30 -21.47 -17.10
C THR A 554 -45.70 -21.26 -17.72
N ASP A 555 -45.78 -20.86 -18.98
CA ASP A 555 -47.07 -20.67 -19.69
C ASP A 555 -47.82 -21.98 -19.90
N ILE A 556 -47.11 -23.12 -19.97
CA ILE A 556 -47.70 -24.47 -20.04
C ILE A 556 -48.13 -24.95 -18.64
N THR A 557 -47.42 -24.56 -17.59
CA THR A 557 -47.70 -25.00 -16.20
C THR A 557 -48.85 -24.24 -15.56
N GLU A 558 -49.09 -22.98 -15.91
CA GLU A 558 -50.29 -22.22 -15.44
C GLU A 558 -51.60 -22.81 -15.95
N LYS A 559 -51.58 -23.48 -17.08
CA LYS A 559 -52.78 -24.18 -17.62
C LYS A 559 -53.11 -25.52 -16.94
N ILE A 560 -52.22 -26.06 -16.09
CA ILE A 560 -52.37 -27.32 -15.36
C ILE A 560 -52.64 -27.10 -13.85
N MET A 561 -52.53 -25.86 -13.34
CA MET A 561 -52.49 -25.55 -11.90
C MET A 561 -53.85 -25.33 -11.22
N ASP A 562 -54.96 -25.77 -11.78
CA ASP A 562 -56.26 -25.63 -11.12
C ASP A 562 -56.70 -26.87 -10.27
N ILE A 563 -55.81 -27.82 -9.97
CA ILE A 563 -56.18 -29.07 -9.30
C ILE A 563 -55.40 -29.44 -8.02
N THR A 564 -54.41 -28.69 -7.47
CA THR A 564 -53.83 -29.17 -6.18
C THR A 564 -53.08 -28.13 -5.36
N GLU A 565 -53.75 -27.44 -4.45
CA GLU A 565 -53.20 -26.44 -3.51
C GLU A 565 -52.37 -27.01 -2.34
N LYS A 566 -52.37 -28.31 -2.11
CA LYS A 566 -51.62 -28.97 -0.99
C LYS A 566 -50.26 -29.60 -1.33
N VAL A 567 -49.94 -29.74 -2.61
CA VAL A 567 -48.64 -30.27 -3.08
C VAL A 567 -47.65 -29.15 -3.40
N THR A 568 -48.15 -27.93 -3.57
CA THR A 568 -47.44 -26.77 -4.07
C THR A 568 -46.36 -26.20 -3.11
N SER A 569 -46.52 -26.33 -1.80
CA SER A 569 -45.50 -25.80 -0.86
C SER A 569 -44.22 -26.65 -0.79
N ARG A 570 -44.36 -27.98 -1.00
CA ARG A 570 -43.21 -28.89 -1.04
C ARG A 570 -42.44 -28.76 -2.36
N ILE A 571 -43.17 -28.64 -3.48
CA ILE A 571 -42.59 -28.49 -4.82
C ILE A 571 -41.91 -27.11 -5.02
N LYS A 572 -42.45 -26.02 -4.41
CA LYS A 572 -41.78 -24.69 -4.44
C LYS A 572 -40.46 -24.69 -3.71
N ASN A 573 -40.33 -25.40 -2.60
CA ASN A 573 -39.06 -25.53 -1.87
C ASN A 573 -38.06 -26.40 -2.63
N GLU A 574 -38.51 -27.49 -3.27
CA GLU A 574 -37.66 -28.35 -4.11
C GLU A 574 -37.25 -27.66 -5.42
N LYS A 575 -38.10 -26.87 -6.06
CA LYS A 575 -37.75 -26.06 -7.24
C LYS A 575 -36.80 -24.93 -6.92
N LYS A 576 -36.95 -24.28 -5.75
CA LYS A 576 -35.99 -23.25 -5.30
C LYS A 576 -34.62 -23.84 -4.99
N ALA A 577 -34.58 -25.04 -4.36
CA ALA A 577 -33.34 -25.79 -4.13
C ALA A 577 -32.75 -26.31 -5.44
N GLY A 578 -33.55 -26.83 -6.36
CA GLY A 578 -33.10 -27.25 -7.69
C GLY A 578 -32.56 -26.12 -8.55
N HIS A 579 -33.14 -24.92 -8.51
CA HIS A 579 -32.63 -23.73 -9.23
C HIS A 579 -31.35 -23.19 -8.62
N GLU A 580 -31.17 -23.29 -7.29
CA GLU A 580 -29.90 -22.93 -6.63
C GLU A 580 -28.80 -23.96 -6.93
N VAL A 581 -29.14 -25.23 -7.09
CA VAL A 581 -28.20 -26.31 -7.46
C VAL A 581 -27.80 -26.20 -8.94
N GLU A 582 -28.74 -25.94 -9.85
CA GLU A 582 -28.43 -25.72 -11.29
C GLU A 582 -27.51 -24.49 -11.51
N LYS A 583 -27.70 -23.39 -10.76
CA LYS A 583 -26.79 -22.22 -10.81
C LYS A 583 -25.38 -22.52 -10.29
N GLN A 584 -25.14 -23.68 -9.70
CA GLN A 584 -23.85 -24.09 -9.10
C GLN A 584 -23.01 -25.02 -9.99
N ILE A 585 -23.57 -25.53 -11.07
CA ILE A 585 -22.90 -26.48 -11.99
C ILE A 585 -22.36 -25.71 -13.19
N LEU A 586 -21.12 -26.01 -13.60
CA LEU A 586 -20.56 -25.47 -14.84
C LEU A 586 -21.35 -26.00 -16.04
N ASN A 587 -21.60 -25.12 -17.04
CA ASN A 587 -22.24 -25.55 -18.29
C ASN A 587 -21.52 -26.76 -18.88
N PRO A 588 -22.24 -27.86 -19.25
CA PRO A 588 -21.64 -29.08 -19.76
C PRO A 588 -20.78 -28.87 -21.01
N GLU A 589 -21.22 -28.07 -21.97
CA GLU A 589 -20.48 -27.77 -23.20
C GLU A 589 -19.16 -27.06 -22.88
N PHE A 590 -19.18 -26.17 -21.87
CA PHE A 590 -17.97 -25.47 -21.46
C PHE A 590 -16.99 -26.40 -20.74
N SER A 591 -17.49 -27.32 -19.91
CA SER A 591 -16.66 -28.33 -19.27
C SER A 591 -16.00 -29.28 -20.28
N GLU A 592 -16.74 -29.67 -21.34
CA GLU A 592 -16.20 -30.46 -22.46
C GLU A 592 -15.18 -29.68 -23.28
N LEU A 593 -15.40 -28.40 -23.56
CA LEU A 593 -14.42 -27.54 -24.23
C LEU A 593 -13.10 -27.50 -23.46
N ILE A 594 -13.12 -27.29 -22.13
CA ILE A 594 -11.93 -27.30 -21.29
C ILE A 594 -11.21 -28.65 -21.38
N ARG A 595 -11.92 -29.77 -21.26
CA ARG A 595 -11.36 -31.12 -21.37
C ARG A 595 -10.76 -31.40 -22.75
N ALA A 596 -11.43 -30.98 -23.82
CA ALA A 596 -10.94 -31.12 -25.18
C ALA A 596 -9.65 -30.32 -25.40
N LYS A 597 -9.59 -29.07 -24.91
CA LYS A 597 -8.37 -28.24 -25.00
C LYS A 597 -7.21 -28.79 -24.15
N LEU A 598 -7.50 -29.42 -23.00
CA LEU A 598 -6.48 -30.08 -22.18
C LEU A 598 -5.89 -31.32 -22.89
N ALA A 599 -6.68 -32.05 -23.68
CA ALA A 599 -6.23 -33.21 -24.41
C ALA A 599 -5.36 -32.88 -25.65
N LEU A 600 -5.45 -31.65 -26.17
CA LEU A 600 -4.65 -31.20 -27.31
C LEU A 600 -3.27 -30.71 -26.85
N PRO A 601 -2.16 -31.02 -27.56
CA PRO A 601 -0.86 -30.46 -27.22
C PRO A 601 -0.75 -28.98 -27.55
N GLY A 602 0.21 -28.29 -26.94
CA GLY A 602 0.56 -26.91 -27.22
C GLY A 602 -0.28 -25.89 -26.45
N LEU A 603 -0.18 -24.64 -26.90
CA LEU A 603 -0.86 -23.49 -26.30
C LEU A 603 -2.31 -23.41 -26.79
N SER A 604 -3.25 -23.34 -25.86
CA SER A 604 -4.66 -23.07 -26.14
C SER A 604 -5.15 -21.93 -25.26
N VAL A 605 -6.04 -21.05 -25.75
CA VAL A 605 -6.59 -19.94 -24.97
C VAL A 605 -8.12 -19.96 -25.06
N ILE A 606 -8.78 -19.77 -23.91
CA ILE A 606 -10.23 -19.58 -23.84
C ILE A 606 -10.50 -18.25 -23.13
N PHE A 607 -11.12 -17.31 -23.84
CA PHE A 607 -11.70 -16.11 -23.22
C PHE A 607 -13.07 -16.45 -22.65
N ILE A 608 -13.26 -16.14 -21.38
CA ILE A 608 -14.49 -16.43 -20.63
C ILE A 608 -15.11 -15.10 -20.21
N LYS A 609 -16.15 -14.70 -20.91
CA LYS A 609 -16.87 -13.45 -20.63
C LYS A 609 -17.82 -13.64 -19.46
N GLY A 610 -17.85 -12.66 -18.56
CA GLY A 610 -18.76 -12.64 -17.43
C GLY A 610 -18.55 -11.37 -16.60
N LYS A 611 -19.60 -10.57 -16.44
CA LYS A 611 -19.50 -9.28 -15.74
C LYS A 611 -19.30 -9.46 -14.24
N CYS A 612 -18.36 -8.70 -13.68
CA CYS A 612 -18.18 -8.62 -12.24
C CYS A 612 -19.46 -8.05 -11.58
N ARG A 613 -19.97 -8.67 -10.53
CA ARG A 613 -21.20 -8.25 -9.85
C ARG A 613 -21.00 -7.05 -8.91
N LEU A 614 -19.75 -6.67 -8.65
CA LEU A 614 -19.40 -5.50 -7.81
C LEU A 614 -19.33 -4.19 -8.62
N TYR A 615 -19.22 -4.29 -9.97
CA TYR A 615 -19.05 -3.14 -10.87
C TYR A 615 -19.91 -3.24 -12.12
#